data_2797537ddbdf75e1d997f6eaa6c891a9
#
_entry.id   2797537ddbdf75e1d997f6eaa6c891a9
#
_cell.length_a   1.000
_cell.length_b   1.000
_cell.length_c   1.000
_cell.angle_alpha   90.00
_cell.angle_beta   90.00
_cell.angle_gamma   90.00
#
_symmetry.space_group_name_H-M   'P 1'
#
loop_
_entity.id
_entity.type
_entity.pdbx_description
1 polymer ?
#
loop_
_entity_poly.entity_id
_entity_poly.type
_entity_poly.pdbx_seq_one_letter_code
_entity_poly.pdbx_strand_id
1 'polypeptide(L)'
;MSNSTVVLFAGMFVVGAAMFYTGLAQAIGNKVVHLCGTGENSLMFGLMVVGTVLSSVLSNTGTAACLLPVALGICSAAKIPASRQLMPLAFACGWGGIITMVGTPPNIIATGAMTAAGLPAFGFFEFAWIGIPVSIAGMLYMMFIGKHLLPKVELDADQEIEQEIEANSTDSKKMVISGIILLAVVIVMALGIKGVTLEMAAIIGALVCVLTGCLTEKQAYASIDWVTIFLFAGMMPVSTAMDKTGAGKLIAEWTVSLMGGSPSPLVVTAVLFILSCGLTQFMSNTASAALLCPIGIAISKQLGADPKAVLMAIAVAASCAFATPVGTPPNTLVLGPGGYKFMDYVKAGTGLVLVAFVVSLVVIPMVWPFFPGK
;
A
#
# COMPACT_ATOMS: atom_id res chain seq x y z
N MET A 1 -3.62 22.88 -0.65
CA MET A 1 -4.18 22.41 0.63
C MET A 1 -5.71 22.24 0.60
N SER A 2 -6.46 22.94 -0.24
CA SER A 2 -7.94 22.82 -0.33
C SER A 2 -8.45 21.68 -1.23
N ASN A 3 -7.58 20.74 -1.65
CA ASN A 3 -8.00 19.60 -2.46
C ASN A 3 -8.60 18.50 -1.55
N SER A 4 -9.74 17.94 -1.95
CA SER A 4 -10.46 16.89 -1.23
C SER A 4 -9.57 15.67 -0.93
N THR A 5 -8.72 15.28 -1.87
CA THR A 5 -7.80 14.14 -1.73
C THR A 5 -6.77 14.38 -0.61
N VAL A 6 -6.24 15.60 -0.46
CA VAL A 6 -5.30 15.96 0.63
C VAL A 6 -5.97 15.81 2.00
N VAL A 7 -7.22 16.26 2.09
CA VAL A 7 -8.03 16.16 3.32
C VAL A 7 -8.34 14.70 3.66
N LEU A 8 -8.65 13.90 2.64
CA LEU A 8 -8.86 12.46 2.78
C LEU A 8 -7.62 11.76 3.37
N PHE A 9 -6.42 12.05 2.84
CA PHE A 9 -5.16 11.51 3.35
C PHE A 9 -4.99 11.81 4.85
N ALA A 10 -5.10 13.08 5.22
CA ALA A 10 -4.89 13.50 6.60
C ALA A 10 -5.85 12.79 7.56
N GLY A 11 -7.14 12.72 7.21
CA GLY A 11 -8.15 12.05 8.04
C GLY A 11 -7.88 10.55 8.19
N MET A 12 -7.54 9.86 7.11
CA MET A 12 -7.30 8.41 7.14
C MET A 12 -6.01 8.02 7.87
N PHE A 13 -4.96 8.86 7.82
CA PHE A 13 -3.77 8.63 8.64
C PHE A 13 -4.10 8.64 10.13
N VAL A 14 -4.94 9.58 10.57
CA VAL A 14 -5.35 9.68 11.98
C VAL A 14 -6.25 8.51 12.39
N VAL A 15 -7.25 8.15 11.58
CA VAL A 15 -8.14 7.00 11.85
C VAL A 15 -7.34 5.69 11.90
N GLY A 16 -6.41 5.50 10.96
CA GLY A 16 -5.53 4.33 10.95
C GLY A 16 -4.62 4.28 12.19
N ALA A 17 -4.06 5.41 12.58
CA ALA A 17 -3.20 5.50 13.76
C ALA A 17 -3.93 5.15 15.07
N ALA A 18 -5.21 5.48 15.19
CA ALA A 18 -6.02 5.13 16.37
C ALA A 18 -6.00 3.61 16.63
N MET A 19 -5.97 2.77 15.58
CA MET A 19 -5.87 1.32 15.71
C MET A 19 -4.53 0.87 16.35
N PHE A 20 -3.43 1.60 16.06
CA PHE A 20 -2.12 1.30 16.62
C PHE A 20 -2.01 1.80 18.06
N TYR A 21 -2.40 3.05 18.33
CA TYR A 21 -2.31 3.65 19.67
C TYR A 21 -3.23 2.98 20.70
N THR A 22 -4.36 2.40 20.29
CA THR A 22 -5.25 1.63 21.17
C THR A 22 -4.83 0.17 21.34
N GLY A 23 -3.85 -0.33 20.56
CA GLY A 23 -3.40 -1.72 20.58
C GLY A 23 -4.33 -2.71 19.86
N LEU A 24 -5.38 -2.24 19.17
CA LEU A 24 -6.34 -3.12 18.49
C LEU A 24 -5.67 -3.90 17.36
N ALA A 25 -4.81 -3.27 16.56
CA ALA A 25 -4.09 -3.93 15.48
C ALA A 25 -3.19 -5.08 16.02
N GLN A 26 -2.52 -4.84 17.16
CA GLN A 26 -1.71 -5.86 17.85
C GLN A 26 -2.56 -7.00 18.41
N ALA A 27 -3.72 -6.69 19.01
CA ALA A 27 -4.64 -7.70 19.53
C ALA A 27 -5.20 -8.61 18.42
N ILE A 28 -5.52 -8.05 17.26
CA ILE A 28 -5.93 -8.82 16.07
C ILE A 28 -4.78 -9.72 15.61
N GLY A 29 -3.56 -9.18 15.51
CA GLY A 29 -2.36 -9.93 15.15
C GLY A 29 -2.15 -11.14 16.05
N ASN A 30 -2.12 -10.93 17.36
CA ASN A 30 -1.95 -11.98 18.36
C ASN A 30 -3.02 -13.08 18.24
N LYS A 31 -4.29 -12.69 18.08
CA LYS A 31 -5.41 -13.65 17.97
C LYS A 31 -5.30 -14.54 16.74
N VAL A 32 -4.98 -13.96 15.59
CA VAL A 32 -4.87 -14.74 14.33
C VAL A 32 -3.68 -15.68 14.36
N VAL A 33 -2.55 -15.24 14.89
CA VAL A 33 -1.38 -16.10 15.01
C VAL A 33 -1.63 -17.27 15.97
N HIS A 34 -2.33 -17.05 17.08
CA HIS A 34 -2.76 -18.14 17.96
C HIS A 34 -3.65 -19.17 17.27
N LEU A 35 -4.47 -18.74 16.29
CA LEU A 35 -5.33 -19.64 15.52
C LEU A 35 -4.55 -20.44 14.46
N CYS A 36 -3.47 -19.89 13.92
CA CYS A 36 -2.68 -20.52 12.87
C CYS A 36 -1.75 -21.64 13.39
N GLY A 37 -1.44 -21.69 14.70
CA GLY A 37 -0.52 -22.65 15.29
C GLY A 37 0.96 -22.31 15.10
N THR A 38 1.86 -23.18 15.61
CA THR A 38 3.31 -22.92 15.74
C THR A 38 4.17 -23.52 14.61
N GLY A 39 3.57 -24.02 13.52
CA GLY A 39 4.32 -24.52 12.37
C GLY A 39 4.87 -23.36 11.50
N GLU A 40 6.11 -23.50 11.01
CA GLU A 40 6.78 -22.44 10.22
C GLU A 40 5.91 -21.93 9.06
N ASN A 41 5.34 -22.83 8.25
CA ASN A 41 4.50 -22.46 7.11
C ASN A 41 3.15 -21.87 7.54
N SER A 42 2.56 -22.41 8.61
CA SER A 42 1.28 -21.95 9.13
C SER A 42 1.40 -20.57 9.74
N LEU A 43 2.49 -20.30 10.47
CA LEU A 43 2.82 -18.99 11.03
C LEU A 43 3.04 -17.96 9.90
N MET A 44 3.82 -18.32 8.87
CA MET A 44 4.06 -17.46 7.72
C MET A 44 2.76 -17.11 7.01
N PHE A 45 1.89 -18.07 6.77
CA PHE A 45 0.59 -17.83 6.17
C PHE A 45 -0.28 -16.91 7.03
N GLY A 46 -0.37 -17.18 8.33
CA GLY A 46 -1.14 -16.36 9.27
C GLY A 46 -0.66 -14.91 9.33
N LEU A 47 0.66 -14.70 9.42
CA LEU A 47 1.26 -13.37 9.41
C LEU A 47 1.00 -12.63 8.10
N MET A 48 1.10 -13.32 6.95
CA MET A 48 0.77 -12.72 5.66
C MET A 48 -0.71 -12.36 5.55
N VAL A 49 -1.62 -13.21 6.00
CA VAL A 49 -3.07 -12.91 5.97
C VAL A 49 -3.38 -11.71 6.85
N VAL A 50 -2.88 -11.67 8.09
CA VAL A 50 -3.10 -10.54 9.00
C VAL A 50 -2.48 -9.26 8.45
N GLY A 51 -1.23 -9.33 8.00
CA GLY A 51 -0.55 -8.18 7.39
C GLY A 51 -1.32 -7.63 6.19
N THR A 52 -1.83 -8.50 5.32
CA THR A 52 -2.66 -8.13 4.16
C THR A 52 -3.96 -7.45 4.58
N VAL A 53 -4.72 -8.06 5.49
CA VAL A 53 -6.02 -7.55 5.93
C VAL A 53 -5.87 -6.22 6.66
N LEU A 54 -4.95 -6.11 7.61
CA LEU A 54 -4.73 -4.87 8.34
C LEU A 54 -4.22 -3.77 7.41
N SER A 55 -3.26 -4.08 6.55
CA SER A 55 -2.67 -3.10 5.63
C SER A 55 -3.63 -2.63 4.54
N SER A 56 -4.71 -3.36 4.28
CA SER A 56 -5.72 -2.92 3.32
C SER A 56 -6.49 -1.66 3.76
N VAL A 57 -6.53 -1.39 5.07
CA VAL A 57 -7.25 -0.22 5.64
C VAL A 57 -6.36 0.65 6.52
N LEU A 58 -5.17 0.16 6.87
CA LEU A 58 -4.16 0.87 7.67
C LEU A 58 -2.91 1.14 6.83
N SER A 59 -2.00 1.99 7.32
CA SER A 59 -0.73 2.20 6.61
C SER A 59 0.14 0.93 6.62
N ASN A 60 0.82 0.65 5.51
CA ASN A 60 1.73 -0.49 5.37
C ASN A 60 2.82 -0.47 6.47
N THR A 61 3.39 0.71 6.73
CA THR A 61 4.44 0.91 7.74
C THR A 61 3.94 0.64 9.14
N GLY A 62 2.78 1.20 9.51
CA GLY A 62 2.19 1.00 10.83
C GLY A 62 1.82 -0.46 11.06
N THR A 63 1.25 -1.13 10.05
CA THR A 63 0.93 -2.56 10.12
C THR A 63 2.18 -3.41 10.35
N ALA A 64 3.25 -3.16 9.58
CA ALA A 64 4.51 -3.87 9.75
C ALA A 64 5.14 -3.61 11.13
N ALA A 65 5.20 -2.35 11.58
CA ALA A 65 5.74 -1.99 12.88
C ALA A 65 4.96 -2.62 14.06
N CYS A 66 3.63 -2.69 13.94
CA CYS A 66 2.76 -3.29 14.96
C CYS A 66 2.92 -4.82 15.03
N LEU A 67 3.03 -5.49 13.87
CA LEU A 67 3.11 -6.94 13.81
C LEU A 67 4.54 -7.47 14.02
N LEU A 68 5.57 -6.65 13.85
CA LEU A 68 6.97 -7.03 14.01
C LEU A 68 7.27 -7.62 15.40
N PRO A 69 6.94 -6.96 16.53
CA PRO A 69 7.20 -7.53 17.85
C PRO A 69 6.38 -8.80 18.11
N VAL A 70 5.16 -8.87 17.59
CA VAL A 70 4.31 -10.08 17.66
C VAL A 70 4.98 -11.25 16.94
N ALA A 71 5.44 -11.02 15.71
CA ALA A 71 6.12 -12.03 14.91
C ALA A 71 7.42 -12.50 15.59
N LEU A 72 8.24 -11.58 16.12
CA LEU A 72 9.48 -11.88 16.83
C LEU A 72 9.21 -12.72 18.09
N GLY A 73 8.23 -12.32 18.93
CA GLY A 73 7.87 -13.04 20.13
C GLY A 73 7.44 -14.48 19.85
N ILE A 74 6.67 -14.71 18.78
CA ILE A 74 6.22 -16.04 18.41
C ILE A 74 7.36 -16.86 17.78
N CYS A 75 8.19 -16.25 16.95
CA CYS A 75 9.36 -16.91 16.38
C CYS A 75 10.30 -17.41 17.49
N SER A 76 10.54 -16.60 18.52
CA SER A 76 11.33 -16.96 19.70
C SER A 76 10.69 -18.12 20.47
N ALA A 77 9.39 -18.02 20.79
CA ALA A 77 8.67 -19.07 21.53
C ALA A 77 8.59 -20.40 20.77
N ALA A 78 8.42 -20.35 19.44
CA ALA A 78 8.31 -21.52 18.58
C ALA A 78 9.68 -22.04 18.07
N LYS A 79 10.79 -21.36 18.40
CA LYS A 79 12.14 -21.64 17.88
C LYS A 79 12.20 -21.66 16.35
N ILE A 80 11.51 -20.72 15.70
CA ILE A 80 11.49 -20.53 14.24
C ILE A 80 12.38 -19.32 13.91
N PRO A 81 13.28 -19.42 12.90
CA PRO A 81 14.09 -18.28 12.50
C PRO A 81 13.21 -17.09 12.06
N ALA A 82 13.39 -15.93 12.69
CA ALA A 82 12.64 -14.71 12.36
C ALA A 82 12.83 -14.31 10.89
N SER A 83 14.01 -14.57 10.31
CA SER A 83 14.34 -14.36 8.90
C SER A 83 13.41 -15.10 7.92
N ARG A 84 12.68 -16.11 8.36
CA ARG A 84 11.72 -16.85 7.53
C ARG A 84 10.31 -16.25 7.57
N GLN A 85 10.04 -15.34 8.49
CA GLN A 85 8.70 -14.81 8.77
C GLN A 85 8.59 -13.32 8.48
N LEU A 86 9.63 -12.53 8.74
CA LEU A 86 9.54 -11.07 8.72
C LEU A 86 9.48 -10.48 7.31
N MET A 87 10.26 -11.00 6.34
CA MET A 87 10.18 -10.51 4.94
C MET A 87 8.82 -10.84 4.30
N PRO A 88 8.25 -12.07 4.45
CA PRO A 88 6.88 -12.35 4.03
C PRO A 88 5.84 -11.41 4.63
N LEU A 89 5.98 -11.06 5.93
CA LEU A 89 5.12 -10.08 6.59
C LEU A 89 5.24 -8.69 5.96
N ALA A 90 6.46 -8.20 5.72
CA ALA A 90 6.69 -6.90 5.10
C ALA A 90 6.10 -6.83 3.69
N PHE A 91 6.27 -7.87 2.89
CA PHE A 91 5.68 -7.98 1.55
C PHE A 91 4.16 -8.03 1.62
N ALA A 92 3.59 -8.75 2.61
CA ALA A 92 2.15 -8.82 2.83
C ALA A 92 1.54 -7.45 3.16
N CYS A 93 2.24 -6.63 3.92
CA CYS A 93 1.83 -5.24 4.15
C CYS A 93 1.85 -4.44 2.84
N GLY A 94 2.84 -4.67 1.96
CA GLY A 94 2.94 -3.98 0.66
C GLY A 94 1.76 -4.28 -0.26
N TRP A 95 1.51 -5.56 -0.57
CA TRP A 95 0.39 -5.91 -1.45
C TRP A 95 -0.98 -5.74 -0.81
N GLY A 96 -1.09 -5.88 0.53
CA GLY A 96 -2.33 -5.62 1.27
C GLY A 96 -2.83 -4.19 1.08
N GLY A 97 -1.91 -3.22 1.09
CA GLY A 97 -2.24 -1.82 0.82
C GLY A 97 -2.87 -1.56 -0.55
N ILE A 98 -2.67 -2.45 -1.53
CA ILE A 98 -3.26 -2.30 -2.87
C ILE A 98 -4.78 -2.54 -2.86
N ILE A 99 -5.34 -3.25 -1.87
CA ILE A 99 -6.73 -3.74 -1.89
C ILE A 99 -7.77 -2.62 -1.82
N THR A 100 -7.49 -1.53 -1.11
CA THR A 100 -8.43 -0.41 -0.99
C THR A 100 -7.79 0.91 -1.43
N MET A 101 -8.63 1.90 -1.69
CA MET A 101 -8.16 3.25 -2.05
C MET A 101 -7.19 3.83 -1.00
N VAL A 102 -7.42 3.57 0.28
CA VAL A 102 -6.69 4.22 1.39
C VAL A 102 -5.55 3.38 1.96
N GLY A 103 -5.41 2.12 1.56
CA GLY A 103 -4.39 1.22 2.09
C GLY A 103 -2.95 1.64 1.74
N THR A 104 -2.76 2.31 0.59
CA THR A 104 -1.44 2.81 0.18
C THR A 104 -1.55 4.14 -0.57
N PRO A 105 -0.60 5.08 -0.37
CA PRO A 105 -0.61 6.39 -1.01
C PRO A 105 -0.74 6.39 -2.55
N PRO A 106 -0.10 5.50 -3.33
CA PRO A 106 -0.26 5.43 -4.77
C PRO A 106 -1.71 5.34 -5.26
N ASN A 107 -2.57 4.59 -4.55
CA ASN A 107 -3.98 4.42 -4.91
C ASN A 107 -4.74 5.75 -4.81
N ILE A 108 -4.50 6.51 -3.74
CA ILE A 108 -5.13 7.81 -3.56
C ILE A 108 -4.58 8.82 -4.56
N ILE A 109 -3.28 8.75 -4.90
CA ILE A 109 -2.66 9.61 -5.91
C ILE A 109 -3.26 9.35 -7.29
N ALA A 110 -3.41 8.09 -7.69
CA ALA A 110 -4.06 7.74 -8.96
C ALA A 110 -5.50 8.26 -9.01
N THR A 111 -6.26 8.09 -7.92
CA THR A 111 -7.62 8.61 -7.77
C THR A 111 -7.66 10.14 -7.87
N GLY A 112 -6.75 10.83 -7.17
CA GLY A 112 -6.65 12.29 -7.20
C GLY A 112 -6.23 12.83 -8.58
N ALA A 113 -5.35 12.13 -9.28
CA ALA A 113 -4.95 12.48 -10.65
C ALA A 113 -6.12 12.38 -11.63
N MET A 114 -6.96 11.34 -11.52
CA MET A 114 -8.22 11.23 -12.30
C MET A 114 -9.14 12.41 -12.04
N THR A 115 -9.38 12.71 -10.76
CA THR A 115 -10.24 13.85 -10.36
C THR A 115 -9.69 15.18 -10.87
N ALA A 116 -8.38 15.42 -10.76
CA ALA A 116 -7.73 16.63 -11.24
C ALA A 116 -7.82 16.81 -12.78
N ALA A 117 -7.86 15.68 -13.51
CA ALA A 117 -8.04 15.67 -14.97
C ALA A 117 -9.52 15.75 -15.40
N GLY A 118 -10.47 15.93 -14.47
CA GLY A 118 -11.91 15.97 -14.76
C GLY A 118 -12.50 14.61 -15.14
N LEU A 119 -11.83 13.51 -14.77
CA LEU A 119 -12.22 12.15 -15.09
C LEU A 119 -12.90 11.47 -13.88
N PRO A 120 -13.75 10.44 -14.10
CA PRO A 120 -14.37 9.69 -13.00
C PRO A 120 -13.32 9.08 -12.08
N ALA A 121 -13.37 9.39 -10.79
CA ALA A 121 -12.48 8.85 -9.76
C ALA A 121 -12.69 7.33 -9.58
N PHE A 122 -11.68 6.67 -8.99
CA PHE A 122 -11.83 5.28 -8.58
C PHE A 122 -12.76 5.18 -7.36
N GLY A 123 -13.53 4.09 -7.30
CA GLY A 123 -14.33 3.73 -6.11
C GLY A 123 -13.45 3.20 -4.99
N PHE A 124 -13.94 3.28 -3.74
CA PHE A 124 -13.17 2.86 -2.55
C PHE A 124 -12.64 1.42 -2.62
N PHE A 125 -13.48 0.47 -3.03
CA PHE A 125 -13.11 -0.94 -3.21
C PHE A 125 -12.76 -1.32 -4.66
N GLU A 126 -12.68 -0.36 -5.57
CA GLU A 126 -12.37 -0.65 -6.98
C GLU A 126 -10.96 -1.28 -7.11
N PHE A 127 -10.04 -0.92 -6.24
CA PHE A 127 -8.71 -1.51 -6.17
C PHE A 127 -8.69 -2.99 -5.73
N ALA A 128 -9.75 -3.46 -5.07
CA ALA A 128 -9.85 -4.86 -4.62
C ALA A 128 -9.84 -5.85 -5.79
N TRP A 129 -10.36 -5.45 -6.95
CA TRP A 129 -10.36 -6.30 -8.14
C TRP A 129 -8.98 -6.73 -8.61
N ILE A 130 -7.96 -5.93 -8.35
CA ILE A 130 -6.56 -6.26 -8.64
C ILE A 130 -5.79 -6.60 -7.37
N GLY A 131 -6.05 -5.91 -6.27
CA GLY A 131 -5.34 -6.10 -5.00
C GLY A 131 -5.51 -7.49 -4.41
N ILE A 132 -6.73 -8.06 -4.47
CA ILE A 132 -6.99 -9.44 -3.99
C ILE A 132 -6.25 -10.48 -4.85
N PRO A 133 -6.35 -10.49 -6.19
CA PRO A 133 -5.56 -11.39 -7.03
C PRO A 133 -4.05 -11.29 -6.80
N VAL A 134 -3.51 -10.07 -6.71
CA VAL A 134 -2.07 -9.87 -6.43
C VAL A 134 -1.70 -10.41 -5.04
N SER A 135 -2.53 -10.18 -4.03
CA SER A 135 -2.30 -10.69 -2.67
C SER A 135 -2.31 -12.21 -2.63
N ILE A 136 -3.29 -12.85 -3.24
CA ILE A 136 -3.38 -14.33 -3.31
C ILE A 136 -2.16 -14.88 -4.04
N ALA A 137 -1.83 -14.35 -5.21
CA ALA A 137 -0.68 -14.79 -6.00
C ALA A 137 0.65 -14.58 -5.25
N GLY A 138 0.78 -13.44 -4.53
CA GLY A 138 1.93 -13.13 -3.68
C GLY A 138 2.07 -14.10 -2.51
N MET A 139 0.97 -14.43 -1.82
CA MET A 139 0.96 -15.43 -0.76
C MET A 139 1.37 -16.82 -1.28
N LEU A 140 0.79 -17.24 -2.41
CA LEU A 140 1.15 -18.51 -3.05
C LEU A 140 2.62 -18.53 -3.46
N TYR A 141 3.11 -17.45 -4.10
CA TYR A 141 4.53 -17.35 -4.44
C TYR A 141 5.41 -17.49 -3.20
N MET A 142 5.13 -16.79 -2.11
CA MET A 142 5.92 -16.86 -0.88
C MET A 142 5.86 -18.24 -0.23
N MET A 143 4.69 -18.88 -0.21
CA MET A 143 4.51 -20.22 0.36
C MET A 143 5.24 -21.32 -0.40
N PHE A 144 5.28 -21.25 -1.73
CA PHE A 144 5.81 -22.35 -2.56
C PHE A 144 7.23 -22.09 -3.09
N ILE A 145 7.56 -20.83 -3.42
CA ILE A 145 8.85 -20.45 -4.04
C ILE A 145 9.66 -19.55 -3.11
N GLY A 146 9.09 -18.41 -2.70
CA GLY A 146 9.80 -17.35 -1.98
C GLY A 146 10.45 -17.84 -0.69
N LYS A 147 9.79 -18.70 0.07
CA LYS A 147 10.34 -19.27 1.30
C LYS A 147 11.69 -19.98 1.13
N HIS A 148 11.96 -20.56 -0.04
CA HIS A 148 13.21 -21.24 -0.31
C HIS A 148 14.35 -20.28 -0.64
N LEU A 149 14.01 -19.04 -1.00
CA LEU A 149 14.96 -17.95 -1.29
C LEU A 149 15.33 -17.12 -0.07
N LEU A 150 14.58 -17.30 1.05
CA LEU A 150 14.85 -16.59 2.30
C LEU A 150 16.05 -17.20 3.03
N PRO A 151 16.94 -16.37 3.60
CA PRO A 151 18.05 -16.85 4.39
C PRO A 151 17.55 -17.51 5.69
N LYS A 152 18.30 -18.47 6.20
CA LYS A 152 18.13 -19.01 7.55
C LYS A 152 19.18 -18.35 8.43
N VAL A 153 18.84 -17.24 9.04
CA VAL A 153 19.70 -16.54 9.99
C VAL A 153 19.20 -16.91 11.39
N GLU A 154 20.00 -17.63 12.15
CA GLU A 154 19.82 -17.77 13.60
C GLU A 154 20.43 -16.52 14.21
N LEU A 155 19.62 -15.61 14.71
CA LEU A 155 20.10 -14.50 15.52
C LEU A 155 20.46 -15.06 16.88
N ASP A 156 21.69 -14.85 17.32
CA ASP A 156 22.09 -15.17 18.69
C ASP A 156 21.14 -14.46 19.66
N ALA A 157 20.64 -15.22 20.64
CA ALA A 157 19.65 -14.77 21.61
C ALA A 157 20.09 -13.57 22.49
N ASP A 158 21.34 -13.14 22.37
CA ASP A 158 21.93 -12.04 23.12
C ASP A 158 21.72 -10.65 22.51
N GLN A 159 21.12 -10.53 21.34
CA GLN A 159 20.56 -9.25 20.88
C GLN A 159 19.13 -9.13 21.42
N GLU A 160 19.02 -8.93 22.73
CA GLU A 160 17.86 -8.29 23.34
C GLU A 160 17.66 -6.96 22.60
N ILE A 161 16.77 -6.99 21.61
CA ILE A 161 16.16 -5.76 21.11
C ILE A 161 15.27 -5.29 22.26
N GLU A 162 15.86 -4.57 23.21
CA GLU A 162 15.18 -3.60 24.05
C GLU A 162 14.64 -2.50 23.11
N GLN A 163 13.70 -2.85 22.26
CA GLN A 163 12.74 -1.87 21.83
C GLN A 163 11.85 -1.66 23.04
N GLU A 164 11.98 -0.49 23.67
CA GLU A 164 10.94 0.09 24.49
C GLU A 164 9.64 -0.02 23.71
N ILE A 165 8.97 -1.15 23.87
CA ILE A 165 7.54 -1.24 23.69
C ILE A 165 7.04 -0.35 24.84
N GLU A 166 6.88 0.95 24.57
CA GLU A 166 5.95 1.73 25.36
C GLU A 166 4.70 0.88 25.41
N ALA A 167 4.51 0.24 26.55
CA ALA A 167 3.30 -0.50 26.87
C ALA A 167 2.18 0.53 26.85
N ASN A 168 1.69 0.84 25.66
CA ASN A 168 0.47 1.59 25.48
C ASN A 168 -0.58 0.82 26.27
N SER A 169 -1.07 1.43 27.31
CA SER A 169 -2.08 0.87 28.22
C SER A 169 -3.19 0.28 27.35
N THR A 170 -3.29 -1.05 27.34
CA THR A 170 -4.28 -1.79 26.55
C THR A 170 -5.64 -1.54 27.19
N ASP A 171 -6.26 -0.42 26.86
CA ASP A 171 -7.63 -0.11 27.29
C ASP A 171 -8.60 -0.76 26.32
N SER A 172 -9.15 -1.90 26.76
CA SER A 172 -10.12 -2.68 25.96
C SER A 172 -11.29 -1.84 25.45
N LYS A 173 -11.69 -0.78 26.16
CA LYS A 173 -12.78 0.11 25.71
C LYS A 173 -12.30 0.94 24.52
N LYS A 174 -11.10 1.51 24.57
CA LYS A 174 -10.55 2.31 23.47
C LYS A 174 -10.28 1.47 22.23
N MET A 175 -9.86 0.21 22.39
CA MET A 175 -9.72 -0.74 21.28
C MET A 175 -11.04 -0.95 20.55
N VAL A 176 -12.13 -1.21 21.29
CA VAL A 176 -13.45 -1.43 20.69
C VAL A 176 -13.94 -0.15 20.00
N ILE A 177 -13.78 1.00 20.64
CA ILE A 177 -14.19 2.30 20.09
C ILE A 177 -13.44 2.60 18.78
N SER A 178 -12.12 2.45 18.74
CA SER A 178 -11.33 2.69 17.53
C SER A 178 -11.72 1.75 16.40
N GLY A 179 -12.00 0.48 16.70
CA GLY A 179 -12.47 -0.49 15.72
C GLY A 179 -13.84 -0.13 15.16
N ILE A 180 -14.79 0.31 15.99
CA ILE A 180 -16.11 0.75 15.54
C ILE A 180 -15.98 2.01 14.66
N ILE A 181 -15.14 2.98 15.03
CA ILE A 181 -14.92 4.19 14.24
C ILE A 181 -14.35 3.84 12.87
N LEU A 182 -13.31 3.01 12.81
CA LEU A 182 -12.72 2.57 11.53
C LEU A 182 -13.77 1.88 10.65
N LEU A 183 -14.51 0.92 11.22
CA LEU A 183 -15.56 0.20 10.50
C LEU A 183 -16.64 1.16 9.98
N ALA A 184 -17.10 2.10 10.80
CA ALA A 184 -18.09 3.09 10.41
C ALA A 184 -17.58 3.97 9.25
N VAL A 185 -16.34 4.47 9.34
CA VAL A 185 -15.72 5.28 8.27
C VAL A 185 -15.63 4.48 6.98
N VAL A 186 -15.12 3.25 7.03
CA VAL A 186 -15.00 2.37 5.84
C VAL A 186 -16.36 2.07 5.23
N ILE A 187 -17.38 1.76 6.05
CA ILE A 187 -18.74 1.48 5.57
C ILE A 187 -19.36 2.73 4.91
N VAL A 188 -19.21 3.90 5.51
CA VAL A 188 -19.72 5.17 4.94
C VAL A 188 -19.05 5.47 3.60
N MET A 189 -17.72 5.27 3.49
CA MET A 189 -16.97 5.44 2.26
C MET A 189 -17.38 4.43 1.18
N ALA A 190 -17.63 3.19 1.58
CA ALA A 190 -18.02 2.10 0.67
C ALA A 190 -19.44 2.26 0.11
N LEU A 191 -20.38 2.72 0.94
CA LEU A 191 -21.76 2.92 0.54
C LEU A 191 -21.99 4.14 -0.37
N GLY A 192 -21.03 5.07 -0.42
CA GLY A 192 -21.14 6.27 -1.26
C GLY A 192 -22.41 7.09 -0.95
N ILE A 193 -22.67 7.34 0.34
CA ILE A 193 -23.90 8.00 0.81
C ILE A 193 -23.99 9.39 0.19
N LYS A 194 -25.11 9.68 -0.49
CA LYS A 194 -25.36 11.00 -1.09
C LYS A 194 -25.24 12.11 -0.03
N GLY A 195 -24.36 13.07 -0.30
CA GLY A 195 -24.10 14.23 0.59
C GLY A 195 -22.95 14.00 1.60
N VAL A 196 -22.39 12.80 1.71
CA VAL A 196 -21.18 12.53 2.51
C VAL A 196 -20.04 12.15 1.56
N THR A 197 -19.08 13.04 1.43
CA THR A 197 -17.90 12.77 0.61
C THR A 197 -16.88 11.92 1.37
N LEU A 198 -15.93 11.29 0.67
CA LEU A 198 -14.91 10.44 1.29
C LEU A 198 -14.06 11.22 2.31
N GLU A 199 -13.69 12.46 1.97
CA GLU A 199 -12.94 13.35 2.86
C GLU A 199 -13.73 13.77 4.11
N MET A 200 -15.05 13.97 3.98
CA MET A 200 -15.91 14.24 5.13
C MET A 200 -15.94 13.06 6.10
N ALA A 201 -16.12 11.85 5.59
CA ALA A 201 -16.10 10.64 6.40
C ALA A 201 -14.76 10.46 7.13
N ALA A 202 -13.63 10.70 6.43
CA ALA A 202 -12.30 10.61 7.01
C ALA A 202 -12.06 11.62 8.13
N ILE A 203 -12.42 12.89 7.91
CA ILE A 203 -12.23 13.96 8.91
C ILE A 203 -13.15 13.76 10.11
N ILE A 204 -14.41 13.42 9.90
CA ILE A 204 -15.34 13.12 11.00
C ILE A 204 -14.79 11.95 11.84
N GLY A 205 -14.34 10.86 11.17
CA GLY A 205 -13.72 9.74 11.85
C GLY A 205 -12.49 10.13 12.67
N ALA A 206 -11.61 10.95 12.11
CA ALA A 206 -10.42 11.46 12.79
C ALA A 206 -10.79 12.30 14.03
N LEU A 207 -11.75 13.21 13.90
CA LEU A 207 -12.25 14.02 15.02
C LEU A 207 -12.87 13.15 16.12
N VAL A 208 -13.67 12.15 15.76
CA VAL A 208 -14.28 11.23 16.73
C VAL A 208 -13.19 10.43 17.44
N CYS A 209 -12.12 9.98 16.76
CA CYS A 209 -10.98 9.30 17.39
C CYS A 209 -10.30 10.15 18.46
N VAL A 210 -10.13 11.46 18.21
CA VAL A 210 -9.53 12.38 19.18
C VAL A 210 -10.51 12.68 20.32
N LEU A 211 -11.77 12.98 20.02
CA LEU A 211 -12.79 13.30 21.03
C LEU A 211 -13.09 12.12 21.97
N THR A 212 -13.01 10.88 21.49
CA THR A 212 -13.18 9.68 22.32
C THR A 212 -11.93 9.28 23.08
N GLY A 213 -10.82 10.01 22.89
CA GLY A 213 -9.55 9.75 23.56
C GLY A 213 -8.84 8.47 23.09
N CYS A 214 -9.16 7.96 21.89
CA CYS A 214 -8.41 6.86 21.26
C CYS A 214 -6.97 7.29 20.97
N LEU A 215 -6.75 8.55 20.68
CA LEU A 215 -5.45 9.20 20.57
C LEU A 215 -5.54 10.66 20.99
N THR A 216 -4.42 11.22 21.39
CA THR A 216 -4.31 12.65 21.73
C THR A 216 -4.16 13.48 20.45
N GLU A 217 -4.45 14.79 20.54
CA GLU A 217 -4.23 15.73 19.44
C GLU A 217 -2.78 15.67 18.91
N LYS A 218 -1.79 15.62 19.81
CA LYS A 218 -0.37 15.51 19.44
C LYS A 218 -0.08 14.24 18.66
N GLN A 219 -0.64 13.11 19.08
CA GLN A 219 -0.52 11.82 18.36
C GLN A 219 -1.21 11.88 17.01
N ALA A 220 -2.39 12.52 16.90
CA ALA A 220 -3.09 12.70 15.64
C ALA A 220 -2.24 13.47 14.63
N TYR A 221 -1.66 14.61 15.02
CA TYR A 221 -0.76 15.37 14.15
C TYR A 221 0.53 14.62 13.78
N ALA A 222 1.13 13.90 14.72
CA ALA A 222 2.33 13.10 14.49
C ALA A 222 2.09 11.90 13.54
N SER A 223 0.86 11.42 13.47
CA SER A 223 0.48 10.28 12.60
C SER A 223 0.27 10.68 11.14
N ILE A 224 0.16 11.96 10.85
CA ILE A 224 -0.03 12.46 9.48
C ILE A 224 1.31 12.40 8.74
N ASP A 225 1.35 11.66 7.62
CA ASP A 225 2.50 11.69 6.72
C ASP A 225 2.50 12.99 5.90
N TRP A 226 3.11 14.02 6.47
CA TRP A 226 3.24 15.32 5.83
C TRP A 226 4.03 15.28 4.53
N VAL A 227 4.99 14.36 4.39
CA VAL A 227 5.78 14.20 3.15
C VAL A 227 4.85 13.80 2.01
N THR A 228 4.01 12.79 2.21
CA THR A 228 3.00 12.36 1.24
C THR A 228 2.02 13.48 0.91
N ILE A 229 1.54 14.22 1.90
CA ILE A 229 0.60 15.34 1.71
C ILE A 229 1.21 16.45 0.87
N PHE A 230 2.41 16.93 1.23
CA PHE A 230 3.06 18.03 0.52
C PHE A 230 3.50 17.63 -0.87
N LEU A 231 3.98 16.40 -1.06
CA LEU A 231 4.36 15.89 -2.36
C LEU A 231 3.16 15.84 -3.31
N PHE A 232 2.03 15.29 -2.86
CA PHE A 232 0.82 15.23 -3.66
C PHE A 232 0.28 16.64 -3.98
N ALA A 233 0.17 17.50 -2.97
CA ALA A 233 -0.30 18.88 -3.14
C ALA A 233 0.59 19.68 -4.10
N GLY A 234 1.92 19.44 -4.10
CA GLY A 234 2.88 20.07 -4.99
C GLY A 234 2.85 19.52 -6.42
N MET A 235 2.53 18.22 -6.60
CA MET A 235 2.45 17.60 -7.92
C MET A 235 1.19 17.97 -8.69
N MET A 236 0.11 18.37 -8.04
CA MET A 236 -1.12 18.80 -8.72
C MET A 236 -0.93 20.03 -9.63
N PRO A 237 -0.30 21.13 -9.18
CA PRO A 237 0.03 22.26 -10.06
C PRO A 237 0.94 21.85 -11.22
N VAL A 238 1.89 20.94 -11.00
CA VAL A 238 2.76 20.41 -12.05
C VAL A 238 1.95 19.68 -13.13
N SER A 239 1.01 18.83 -12.74
CA SER A 239 0.10 18.15 -13.67
C SER A 239 -0.71 19.16 -14.49
N THR A 240 -1.27 20.19 -13.85
CA THR A 240 -2.01 21.27 -14.52
C THR A 240 -1.11 22.06 -15.48
N ALA A 241 0.12 22.34 -15.08
CA ALA A 241 1.09 23.02 -15.94
C ALA A 241 1.45 22.19 -17.17
N MET A 242 1.66 20.88 -17.01
CA MET A 242 1.92 19.95 -18.11
C MET A 242 0.77 19.93 -19.15
N ASP A 243 -0.48 19.95 -18.69
CA ASP A 243 -1.64 20.02 -19.58
C ASP A 243 -1.70 21.37 -20.30
N LYS A 244 -1.55 22.50 -19.59
CA LYS A 244 -1.67 23.85 -20.16
C LYS A 244 -0.53 24.20 -21.10
N THR A 245 0.69 23.73 -20.85
CA THR A 245 1.87 24.00 -21.69
C THR A 245 1.99 23.04 -22.87
N GLY A 246 1.22 21.97 -22.89
CA GLY A 246 1.37 20.89 -23.87
C GLY A 246 2.57 19.97 -23.61
N ALA A 247 3.31 20.17 -22.53
CA ALA A 247 4.48 19.33 -22.18
C ALA A 247 4.06 17.86 -22.00
N GLY A 248 2.89 17.61 -21.40
CA GLY A 248 2.35 16.27 -21.26
C GLY A 248 2.13 15.58 -22.62
N LYS A 249 1.63 16.32 -23.61
CA LYS A 249 1.44 15.82 -24.98
C LYS A 249 2.77 15.48 -25.64
N LEU A 250 3.77 16.35 -25.54
CA LEU A 250 5.10 16.10 -26.09
C LEU A 250 5.76 14.85 -25.50
N ILE A 251 5.69 14.68 -24.16
CA ILE A 251 6.22 13.50 -23.50
C ILE A 251 5.49 12.23 -23.97
N ALA A 252 4.15 12.31 -24.11
CA ALA A 252 3.35 11.19 -24.60
C ALA A 252 3.71 10.84 -26.04
N GLU A 253 3.80 11.81 -26.96
CA GLU A 253 4.19 11.61 -28.36
C GLU A 253 5.58 10.98 -28.46
N TRP A 254 6.55 11.49 -27.70
CA TRP A 254 7.88 10.94 -27.67
C TRP A 254 7.90 9.50 -27.15
N THR A 255 7.18 9.21 -26.06
CA THR A 255 7.06 7.87 -25.49
C THR A 255 6.40 6.89 -26.48
N VAL A 256 5.31 7.29 -27.11
CA VAL A 256 4.60 6.50 -28.14
C VAL A 256 5.50 6.25 -29.37
N SER A 257 6.27 7.24 -29.80
CA SER A 257 7.22 7.13 -30.90
C SER A 257 8.33 6.10 -30.58
N LEU A 258 8.86 6.10 -29.37
CA LEU A 258 9.84 5.10 -28.91
C LEU A 258 9.28 3.68 -28.88
N MET A 259 7.98 3.53 -28.70
CA MET A 259 7.27 2.23 -28.73
C MET A 259 6.83 1.79 -30.14
N GLY A 260 7.31 2.44 -31.20
CA GLY A 260 6.96 2.09 -32.59
C GLY A 260 5.79 2.83 -33.19
N GLY A 261 5.39 3.98 -32.62
CA GLY A 261 4.42 4.93 -33.19
C GLY A 261 2.94 4.66 -32.97
N SER A 262 2.54 3.40 -32.75
CA SER A 262 1.13 3.01 -32.47
C SER A 262 1.11 1.79 -31.51
N PRO A 263 1.64 1.92 -30.28
CA PRO A 263 1.64 0.80 -29.36
C PRO A 263 0.20 0.45 -28.94
N SER A 264 -0.06 -0.85 -28.73
CA SER A 264 -1.33 -1.23 -28.11
C SER A 264 -1.41 -0.68 -26.68
N PRO A 265 -2.59 -0.32 -26.15
CA PRO A 265 -2.74 0.15 -24.77
C PRO A 265 -2.19 -0.82 -23.73
N LEU A 266 -2.22 -2.12 -24.00
CA LEU A 266 -1.63 -3.15 -23.15
C LEU A 266 -0.10 -3.00 -23.05
N VAL A 267 0.59 -2.73 -24.19
CA VAL A 267 2.05 -2.48 -24.20
C VAL A 267 2.38 -1.23 -23.39
N VAL A 268 1.61 -0.17 -23.54
CA VAL A 268 1.80 1.06 -22.73
C VAL A 268 1.63 0.75 -21.24
N THR A 269 0.59 0.00 -20.88
CA THR A 269 0.33 -0.41 -19.51
C THR A 269 1.50 -1.22 -18.94
N ALA A 270 2.03 -2.17 -19.72
CA ALA A 270 3.19 -2.98 -19.34
C ALA A 270 4.45 -2.13 -19.13
N VAL A 271 4.75 -1.22 -20.05
CA VAL A 271 5.93 -0.34 -19.97
C VAL A 271 5.82 0.61 -18.77
N LEU A 272 4.66 1.22 -18.55
CA LEU A 272 4.45 2.10 -17.40
C LEU A 272 4.45 1.33 -16.08
N PHE A 273 3.97 0.08 -16.06
CA PHE A 273 4.12 -0.79 -14.89
C PHE A 273 5.61 -1.05 -14.58
N ILE A 274 6.39 -1.47 -15.57
CA ILE A 274 7.83 -1.74 -15.40
C ILE A 274 8.57 -0.47 -14.93
N LEU A 275 8.27 0.66 -15.55
CA LEU A 275 8.89 1.94 -15.17
C LEU A 275 8.52 2.35 -13.74
N SER A 276 7.24 2.28 -13.37
CA SER A 276 6.75 2.59 -12.04
C SER A 276 7.37 1.66 -10.99
N CYS A 277 7.39 0.36 -11.27
CA CYS A 277 7.99 -0.63 -10.41
C CYS A 277 9.51 -0.48 -10.29
N GLY A 278 10.21 -0.13 -11.36
CA GLY A 278 11.65 0.16 -11.34
C GLY A 278 11.98 1.38 -10.48
N LEU A 279 11.23 2.47 -10.65
CA LEU A 279 11.41 3.70 -9.87
C LEU A 279 11.15 3.46 -8.37
N THR A 280 10.08 2.76 -8.02
CA THR A 280 9.71 2.55 -6.61
C THR A 280 10.72 1.68 -5.84
N GLN A 281 11.64 0.97 -6.50
CA GLN A 281 12.71 0.25 -5.81
C GLN A 281 13.71 1.21 -5.14
N PHE A 282 13.84 2.45 -5.61
CA PHE A 282 14.85 3.41 -5.17
C PHE A 282 14.28 4.73 -4.66
N MET A 283 13.00 5.00 -4.92
CA MET A 283 12.30 6.18 -4.44
C MET A 283 10.97 5.79 -3.78
N SER A 284 10.34 6.72 -3.07
CA SER A 284 9.07 6.40 -2.39
C SER A 284 7.96 6.01 -3.37
N ASN A 285 7.09 5.09 -2.94
CA ASN A 285 5.89 4.68 -3.68
C ASN A 285 5.05 5.89 -4.10
N THR A 286 4.91 6.85 -3.19
CA THR A 286 4.20 8.12 -3.38
C THR A 286 4.79 8.93 -4.53
N ALA A 287 6.12 9.10 -4.55
CA ALA A 287 6.80 9.88 -5.57
C ALA A 287 6.71 9.23 -6.95
N SER A 288 6.85 7.89 -7.02
CA SER A 288 6.73 7.14 -8.27
C SER A 288 5.34 7.30 -8.89
N ALA A 289 4.28 7.15 -8.10
CA ALA A 289 2.91 7.34 -8.57
C ALA A 289 2.63 8.78 -8.96
N ALA A 290 3.06 9.76 -8.15
CA ALA A 290 2.84 11.19 -8.42
C ALA A 290 3.52 11.65 -9.71
N LEU A 291 4.70 11.10 -10.03
CA LEU A 291 5.43 11.40 -11.25
C LEU A 291 4.74 10.80 -12.49
N LEU A 292 4.30 9.54 -12.40
CA LEU A 292 3.87 8.78 -13.58
C LEU A 292 2.38 8.92 -13.89
N CYS A 293 1.51 9.20 -12.91
CA CYS A 293 0.08 9.31 -13.16
C CYS A 293 -0.29 10.41 -14.19
N PRO A 294 0.26 11.64 -14.14
CA PRO A 294 -0.01 12.65 -15.17
C PRO A 294 0.45 12.21 -16.58
N ILE A 295 1.60 11.54 -16.66
CA ILE A 295 2.15 11.00 -17.92
C ILE A 295 1.23 9.90 -18.46
N GLY A 296 0.77 8.99 -17.60
CA GLY A 296 -0.17 7.93 -17.95
C GLY A 296 -1.48 8.47 -18.51
N ILE A 297 -2.03 9.55 -17.91
CA ILE A 297 -3.23 10.24 -18.42
C ILE A 297 -2.98 10.83 -19.82
N ALA A 298 -1.84 11.52 -20.00
CA ALA A 298 -1.51 12.14 -21.29
C ALA A 298 -1.38 11.10 -22.42
N ILE A 299 -0.68 9.97 -22.15
CA ILE A 299 -0.53 8.88 -23.12
C ILE A 299 -1.89 8.23 -23.43
N SER A 300 -2.71 7.96 -22.41
CA SER A 300 -4.03 7.35 -22.60
C SER A 300 -4.94 8.22 -23.46
N LYS A 301 -4.97 9.53 -23.19
CA LYS A 301 -5.73 10.52 -24.01
C LYS A 301 -5.26 10.52 -25.48
N GLN A 302 -3.95 10.48 -25.72
CA GLN A 302 -3.39 10.43 -27.07
C GLN A 302 -3.80 9.17 -27.84
N LEU A 303 -3.86 8.03 -27.16
CA LEU A 303 -4.28 6.76 -27.75
C LEU A 303 -5.81 6.62 -27.85
N GLY A 304 -6.58 7.57 -27.32
CA GLY A 304 -8.04 7.49 -27.23
C GLY A 304 -8.51 6.36 -26.31
N ALA A 305 -7.65 5.95 -25.36
CA ALA A 305 -7.93 4.87 -24.41
C ALA A 305 -8.39 5.44 -23.05
N ASP A 306 -9.14 4.65 -22.29
CA ASP A 306 -9.52 5.00 -20.91
C ASP A 306 -8.26 5.01 -20.00
N PRO A 307 -7.95 6.12 -19.31
CA PRO A 307 -6.81 6.21 -18.41
C PRO A 307 -6.89 5.29 -17.19
N LYS A 308 -8.06 4.80 -16.79
CA LYS A 308 -8.24 3.98 -15.58
C LYS A 308 -7.31 2.78 -15.56
N ALA A 309 -7.24 2.01 -16.65
CA ALA A 309 -6.38 0.83 -16.74
C ALA A 309 -4.89 1.17 -16.51
N VAL A 310 -4.44 2.23 -17.17
CA VAL A 310 -3.03 2.68 -17.09
C VAL A 310 -2.70 3.20 -15.69
N LEU A 311 -3.58 4.00 -15.09
CA LEU A 311 -3.36 4.53 -13.76
C LEU A 311 -3.43 3.45 -12.68
N MET A 312 -4.30 2.46 -12.85
CA MET A 312 -4.35 1.30 -11.98
C MET A 312 -3.01 0.54 -12.03
N ALA A 313 -2.47 0.32 -13.22
CA ALA A 313 -1.17 -0.34 -13.38
C ALA A 313 -0.03 0.46 -12.71
N ILE A 314 0.00 1.78 -12.86
CA ILE A 314 0.99 2.65 -12.21
C ILE A 314 0.87 2.56 -10.68
N ALA A 315 -0.35 2.63 -10.13
CA ALA A 315 -0.59 2.58 -8.68
C ALA A 315 -0.16 1.24 -8.06
N VAL A 316 -0.54 0.13 -8.71
CA VAL A 316 -0.15 -1.22 -8.29
C VAL A 316 1.37 -1.37 -8.35
N ALA A 317 1.99 -0.99 -9.47
CA ALA A 317 3.42 -1.10 -9.66
C ALA A 317 4.23 -0.24 -8.67
N ALA A 318 3.77 0.98 -8.38
CA ALA A 318 4.37 1.85 -7.38
C ALA A 318 4.33 1.25 -5.97
N SER A 319 3.40 0.35 -5.70
CA SER A 319 3.30 -0.37 -4.41
C SER A 319 4.11 -1.67 -4.38
N CYS A 320 4.70 -2.10 -5.52
CA CYS A 320 5.49 -3.33 -5.66
C CYS A 320 6.99 -3.13 -5.37
N ALA A 321 7.35 -2.39 -4.32
CA ALA A 321 8.73 -2.16 -3.90
C ALA A 321 9.28 -3.37 -3.12
N PHE A 322 9.29 -4.56 -3.74
CA PHE A 322 9.66 -5.80 -3.06
C PHE A 322 11.12 -6.20 -3.25
N ALA A 323 11.77 -5.74 -4.34
CA ALA A 323 13.11 -6.20 -4.70
C ALA A 323 14.25 -5.45 -3.98
N THR A 324 13.94 -4.45 -3.15
CA THR A 324 14.95 -3.73 -2.35
C THR A 324 14.49 -3.48 -0.91
N PRO A 325 15.42 -3.36 0.04
CA PRO A 325 15.08 -3.01 1.42
C PRO A 325 14.71 -1.54 1.60
N VAL A 326 15.09 -0.66 0.66
CA VAL A 326 14.95 0.81 0.79
C VAL A 326 13.72 1.36 0.08
N GLY A 327 13.08 0.60 -0.81
CA GLY A 327 11.94 1.07 -1.60
C GLY A 327 10.69 1.37 -0.78
N THR A 328 10.53 0.72 0.38
CA THR A 328 9.38 0.93 1.25
C THR A 328 9.72 0.70 2.73
N PRO A 329 9.18 1.50 3.67
CA PRO A 329 9.50 1.40 5.09
C PRO A 329 9.26 0.02 5.73
N PRO A 330 8.22 -0.76 5.40
CA PRO A 330 8.07 -2.12 5.92
C PRO A 330 9.29 -3.00 5.69
N ASN A 331 9.91 -2.93 4.50
CA ASN A 331 11.12 -3.69 4.18
C ASN A 331 12.30 -3.25 5.04
N THR A 332 12.46 -1.93 5.23
CA THR A 332 13.53 -1.38 6.06
C THR A 332 13.37 -1.78 7.53
N LEU A 333 12.13 -1.77 8.05
CA LEU A 333 11.84 -2.17 9.44
C LEU A 333 12.27 -3.60 9.76
N VAL A 334 12.06 -4.52 8.83
CA VAL A 334 12.39 -5.94 9.05
C VAL A 334 13.84 -6.30 8.68
N LEU A 335 14.59 -5.37 8.07
CA LEU A 335 15.95 -5.61 7.57
C LEU A 335 16.89 -6.07 8.68
N GLY A 336 17.00 -5.29 9.77
CA GLY A 336 17.83 -5.58 10.94
C GLY A 336 17.34 -6.79 11.71
N PRO A 337 16.07 -6.77 12.21
CA PRO A 337 15.50 -7.88 12.99
C PRO A 337 15.46 -9.21 12.25
N GLY A 338 15.41 -9.22 10.92
CA GLY A 338 15.47 -10.42 10.11
C GLY A 338 16.90 -10.85 9.72
N GLY A 339 17.92 -10.04 10.00
CA GLY A 339 19.30 -10.29 9.61
C GLY A 339 19.50 -10.34 8.08
N TYR A 340 18.66 -9.64 7.32
CA TYR A 340 18.68 -9.67 5.85
C TYR A 340 19.80 -8.83 5.27
N LYS A 341 20.25 -9.23 4.09
CA LYS A 341 21.13 -8.45 3.20
C LYS A 341 20.33 -7.92 2.02
N PHE A 342 20.83 -6.88 1.37
CA PHE A 342 20.21 -6.32 0.18
C PHE A 342 19.86 -7.38 -0.87
N MET A 343 20.77 -8.34 -1.09
CA MET A 343 20.59 -9.39 -2.11
C MET A 343 19.47 -10.39 -1.78
N ASP A 344 19.07 -10.52 -0.52
CA ASP A 344 17.96 -11.40 -0.13
C ASP A 344 16.63 -10.82 -0.61
N TYR A 345 16.47 -9.49 -0.57
CA TYR A 345 15.33 -8.80 -1.18
C TYR A 345 15.33 -8.96 -2.70
N VAL A 346 16.49 -8.79 -3.36
CA VAL A 346 16.57 -9.00 -4.82
C VAL A 346 16.13 -10.40 -5.19
N LYS A 347 16.61 -11.43 -4.50
CA LYS A 347 16.27 -12.83 -4.80
C LYS A 347 14.79 -13.15 -4.58
N ALA A 348 14.25 -12.82 -3.41
CA ALA A 348 12.87 -13.13 -3.06
C ALA A 348 11.87 -12.17 -3.73
N GLY A 349 12.19 -10.87 -3.74
CA GLY A 349 11.28 -9.81 -4.18
C GLY A 349 11.15 -9.71 -5.69
N THR A 350 12.21 -9.96 -6.48
CA THR A 350 12.13 -9.86 -7.96
C THR A 350 11.11 -10.87 -8.52
N GLY A 351 11.08 -12.10 -8.01
CA GLY A 351 10.07 -13.07 -8.42
C GLY A 351 8.66 -12.62 -8.06
N LEU A 352 8.49 -11.99 -6.91
CA LEU A 352 7.20 -11.43 -6.49
C LEU A 352 6.77 -10.25 -7.38
N VAL A 353 7.70 -9.38 -7.78
CA VAL A 353 7.44 -8.31 -8.76
C VAL A 353 6.96 -8.89 -10.09
N LEU A 354 7.58 -9.96 -10.58
CA LEU A 354 7.15 -10.63 -11.81
C LEU A 354 5.74 -11.23 -11.67
N VAL A 355 5.43 -11.83 -10.53
CA VAL A 355 4.07 -12.34 -10.25
C VAL A 355 3.05 -11.19 -10.28
N ALA A 356 3.33 -10.08 -9.59
CA ALA A 356 2.45 -8.92 -9.59
C ALA A 356 2.29 -8.32 -11.00
N PHE A 357 3.35 -8.27 -11.80
CA PHE A 357 3.32 -7.82 -13.19
C PHE A 357 2.40 -8.68 -14.05
N VAL A 358 2.59 -10.00 -14.04
CA VAL A 358 1.78 -10.93 -14.83
C VAL A 358 0.31 -10.87 -14.42
N VAL A 359 0.01 -10.89 -13.12
CA VAL A 359 -1.36 -10.77 -12.61
C VAL A 359 -1.99 -9.45 -13.06
N SER A 360 -1.24 -8.35 -13.00
CA SER A 360 -1.73 -7.04 -13.41
C SER A 360 -2.04 -6.96 -14.90
N LEU A 361 -1.18 -7.50 -15.76
CA LEU A 361 -1.40 -7.51 -17.20
C LEU A 361 -2.59 -8.39 -17.64
N VAL A 362 -2.96 -9.39 -16.84
CA VAL A 362 -4.13 -10.21 -17.09
C VAL A 362 -5.40 -9.56 -16.53
N VAL A 363 -5.38 -9.16 -15.27
CA VAL A 363 -6.59 -8.72 -14.55
C VAL A 363 -7.00 -7.30 -14.96
N ILE A 364 -6.04 -6.38 -15.12
CA ILE A 364 -6.37 -4.96 -15.40
C ILE A 364 -7.19 -4.80 -16.69
N PRO A 365 -6.82 -5.37 -17.85
CA PRO A 365 -7.61 -5.22 -19.07
C PRO A 365 -8.97 -5.92 -18.99
N MET A 366 -9.12 -6.95 -18.16
CA MET A 366 -10.40 -7.66 -17.97
C MET A 366 -11.40 -6.83 -17.17
N VAL A 367 -10.92 -6.06 -16.18
CA VAL A 367 -11.77 -5.26 -15.29
C VAL A 367 -11.95 -3.84 -15.84
N TRP A 368 -10.89 -3.26 -16.39
CA TRP A 368 -10.87 -1.91 -16.98
C TRP A 368 -10.51 -1.99 -18.46
N PRO A 369 -11.50 -2.21 -19.34
CA PRO A 369 -11.24 -2.26 -20.78
C PRO A 369 -10.72 -0.90 -21.28
N PHE A 370 -9.70 -0.93 -22.13
CA PHE A 370 -9.07 0.27 -22.68
C PHE A 370 -9.99 1.13 -23.51
N PHE A 371 -11.03 0.52 -24.11
CA PHE A 371 -12.01 1.18 -24.96
C PHE A 371 -13.42 0.77 -24.49
N PRO A 372 -13.92 1.35 -23.38
CA PRO A 372 -15.26 1.05 -22.88
C PRO A 372 -16.30 1.52 -23.91
N GLY A 373 -17.12 0.59 -24.41
CA GLY A 373 -18.20 0.86 -25.36
C GLY A 373 -17.86 0.60 -26.85
N LYS A 374 -16.75 -0.04 -27.12
CA LYS A 374 -16.44 -0.62 -28.44
C LYS A 374 -16.62 -2.13 -28.43
#